data_5492664a73e5819da8eb3bbe1f837e36
#
_entry.id   5492664a73e5819da8eb3bbe1f837e36
#
_cell.length_a   1.000
_cell.length_b   1.000
_cell.length_c   1.000
_cell.angle_alpha   90.00
_cell.angle_beta   90.00
_cell.angle_gamma   90.00
#
_symmetry.space_group_name_H-M   'P 1'
#
loop_
_entity.id
_entity.type
_entity.pdbx_description
1 polymer ?
#
loop_
_entity_poly.entity_id
_entity_poly.type
_entity_poly.pdbx_seq_one_letter_code
_entity_poly.pdbx_strand_id
1 'polypeptide(L)'
;MKLFLDLDGVLADFDRGVEAVTGKRPDQLPVRRMWQALAKAPDFYGTLEMMHDAQVLWEFCEPHKPTILTGLPMGDWAPDQKRRWVAAMLGAH
;
A
#
# COMPACT_ATOMS: atom_id res chain seq x y z
N MET A 1 -13.22 -12.18 -17.61
CA MET A 1 -13.38 -12.00 -16.15
C MET A 1 -12.41 -10.93 -15.67
N LYS A 2 -12.91 -9.98 -14.88
CA LYS A 2 -12.04 -8.97 -14.29
C LYS A 2 -11.45 -9.47 -12.98
N LEU A 3 -10.14 -9.29 -12.83
CA LEU A 3 -9.43 -9.64 -11.62
C LEU A 3 -9.01 -8.37 -10.89
N PHE A 4 -9.33 -8.30 -9.59
CA PHE A 4 -8.96 -7.18 -8.75
C PHE A 4 -7.99 -7.63 -7.67
N LEU A 5 -6.97 -6.82 -7.40
CA LEU A 5 -6.02 -7.07 -6.34
C LEU A 5 -6.03 -5.90 -5.36
N ASP A 6 -6.10 -6.22 -4.08
CA ASP A 6 -5.94 -5.21 -3.02
C ASP A 6 -4.47 -4.83 -2.88
N LEU A 7 -4.21 -3.63 -2.42
CA LEU A 7 -2.86 -3.12 -2.23
C LEU A 7 -2.39 -3.31 -0.79
N ASP A 8 -3.09 -2.70 0.17
CA ASP A 8 -2.66 -2.70 1.57
C ASP A 8 -2.82 -4.08 2.20
N GLY A 9 -1.71 -4.61 2.75
CA GLY A 9 -1.72 -5.91 3.40
C GLY A 9 -1.70 -7.09 2.45
N VAL A 10 -1.80 -6.88 1.15
CA VAL A 10 -1.75 -7.93 0.13
C VAL A 10 -0.49 -7.80 -0.72
N LEU A 11 -0.31 -6.67 -1.37
CA LEU A 11 0.88 -6.39 -2.17
C LEU A 11 1.89 -5.55 -1.41
N ALA A 12 1.43 -4.52 -0.71
CA ALA A 12 2.28 -3.62 0.07
C ALA A 12 2.16 -3.93 1.56
N ASP A 13 3.30 -3.92 2.26
CA ASP A 13 3.35 -4.21 3.70
C ASP A 13 3.00 -2.97 4.50
N PHE A 14 1.71 -2.70 4.60
CA PHE A 14 1.15 -1.55 5.29
C PHE A 14 1.51 -1.53 6.78
N ASP A 15 1.33 -2.66 7.46
CA ASP A 15 1.54 -2.74 8.91
C ASP A 15 2.99 -2.43 9.27
N ARG A 16 3.93 -2.95 8.51
CA ARG A 16 5.35 -2.68 8.72
C ARG A 16 5.68 -1.22 8.46
N GLY A 17 5.06 -0.62 7.46
CA GLY A 17 5.22 0.80 7.16
C GLY A 17 4.72 1.67 8.29
N VAL A 18 3.57 1.35 8.88
CA VAL A 18 3.03 2.07 10.04
C VAL A 18 4.00 1.97 11.23
N GLU A 19 4.53 0.79 11.48
CA GLU A 19 5.48 0.59 12.57
C GLU A 19 6.75 1.42 12.37
N ALA A 20 7.24 1.50 11.13
CA ALA A 20 8.43 2.30 10.82
C ALA A 20 8.21 3.81 11.07
N VAL A 21 7.01 4.30 10.81
CA VAL A 21 6.68 5.72 10.98
C VAL A 21 6.33 6.07 12.43
N THR A 22 5.55 5.22 13.10
CA THR A 22 4.97 5.53 14.40
C THR A 22 5.65 4.83 15.56
N GLY A 23 6.44 3.79 15.30
CA GLY A 23 7.01 2.93 16.34
C GLY A 23 6.03 1.92 16.91
N LYS A 24 4.80 1.88 16.41
CA LYS A 24 3.76 0.97 16.88
C LYS A 24 3.01 0.35 15.71
N ARG A 25 2.48 -0.84 15.93
CA ARG A 25 1.65 -1.50 14.93
C ARG A 25 0.27 -0.85 14.85
N PRO A 26 -0.46 -1.00 13.75
CA PRO A 26 -1.78 -0.37 13.58
C PRO A 26 -2.77 -0.69 14.70
N ASP A 27 -2.75 -1.93 15.22
CA ASP A 27 -3.66 -2.34 16.30
C ASP A 27 -3.30 -1.76 17.66
N GLN A 28 -2.14 -1.10 17.78
CA GLN A 28 -1.66 -0.46 19.01
C GLN A 28 -1.91 1.04 19.04
N LEU A 29 -2.55 1.58 18.00
CA LEU A 29 -2.77 3.02 17.84
C LEU A 29 -4.23 3.32 17.64
N PRO A 30 -4.73 4.46 18.18
CA PRO A 30 -6.01 4.99 17.71
C PRO A 30 -5.97 5.25 16.21
N VAL A 31 -7.00 4.82 15.49
CA VAL A 31 -7.04 4.91 14.02
C VAL A 31 -6.80 6.34 13.54
N ARG A 32 -7.43 7.31 14.20
CA ARG A 32 -7.29 8.72 13.81
C ARG A 32 -5.84 9.21 13.92
N ARG A 33 -5.16 8.85 15.01
CA ARG A 33 -3.76 9.24 15.20
C ARG A 33 -2.85 8.57 14.18
N MET A 34 -3.13 7.32 13.89
CA MET A 34 -2.38 6.59 12.87
C MET A 34 -2.42 7.35 11.53
N TRP A 35 -3.63 7.66 11.04
CA TRP A 35 -3.76 8.36 9.77
C TRP A 35 -3.15 9.76 9.77
N GLN A 36 -3.22 10.47 10.90
CA GLN A 36 -2.56 11.76 11.03
C GLN A 36 -1.04 11.64 10.88
N ALA A 37 -0.44 10.64 11.49
CA ALA A 37 1.00 10.40 11.39
C ALA A 37 1.41 10.02 9.96
N LEU A 38 0.63 9.17 9.30
CA LEU A 38 0.94 8.75 7.93
C LEU A 38 0.83 9.91 6.95
N ALA A 39 -0.14 10.80 7.14
CA ALA A 39 -0.31 11.97 6.28
C ALA A 39 0.86 12.94 6.41
N LYS A 40 1.50 13.00 7.57
CA LYS A 40 2.67 13.87 7.80
C LYS A 40 3.97 13.26 7.31
N ALA A 41 4.03 11.97 7.08
CA ALA A 41 5.22 11.32 6.56
C ALA A 41 5.48 11.79 5.12
N PRO A 42 6.74 11.99 4.71
CA PRO A 42 7.04 12.53 3.38
C PRO A 42 6.50 11.75 2.21
N ASP A 43 6.46 10.41 2.30
CA ASP A 43 6.00 9.57 1.20
C ASP A 43 5.68 8.18 1.74
N PHE A 44 4.65 8.10 2.58
CA PHE A 44 4.36 6.86 3.30
C PHE A 44 4.20 5.67 2.36
N TYR A 45 3.28 5.77 1.38
CA TYR A 45 3.03 4.64 0.47
C TYR A 45 4.21 4.36 -0.44
N GLY A 46 4.92 5.39 -0.89
CA GLY A 46 6.07 5.20 -1.77
C GLY A 46 7.22 4.45 -1.13
N THR A 47 7.31 4.47 0.21
CA THR A 47 8.40 3.81 0.94
C THR A 47 8.03 2.41 1.43
N LEU A 48 6.81 1.94 1.21
CA LEU A 48 6.39 0.62 1.68
C LEU A 48 7.16 -0.49 0.97
N GLU A 49 7.50 -1.52 1.73
CA GLU A 49 8.04 -2.74 1.16
C GLU A 49 6.91 -3.61 0.62
N MET A 50 7.24 -4.51 -0.30
CA MET A 50 6.29 -5.52 -0.75
C MET A 50 6.08 -6.56 0.35
N MET A 51 4.85 -7.11 0.40
CA MET A 51 4.63 -8.32 1.19
C MET A 51 5.54 -9.43 0.66
N HIS A 52 5.99 -10.32 1.55
CA HIS A 52 6.98 -11.33 1.18
C HIS A 52 6.53 -12.26 0.05
N ASP A 53 5.22 -12.43 -0.12
CA ASP A 53 4.64 -13.28 -1.17
C ASP A 53 4.03 -12.47 -2.31
N ALA A 54 4.15 -11.14 -2.28
CA ALA A 54 3.49 -10.27 -3.25
C ALA A 54 4.00 -10.48 -4.67
N GLN A 55 5.31 -10.70 -4.83
CA GLN A 55 5.89 -10.89 -6.15
C GLN A 55 5.32 -12.15 -6.82
N VAL A 56 5.18 -13.23 -6.07
CA VAL A 56 4.61 -14.48 -6.58
C VAL A 56 3.16 -14.27 -6.99
N LEU A 57 2.39 -13.61 -6.14
CA LEU A 57 0.99 -13.30 -6.42
C LEU A 57 0.87 -12.43 -7.67
N TRP A 58 1.68 -11.39 -7.77
CA TRP A 58 1.65 -10.48 -8.91
C TRP A 58 1.99 -11.21 -10.21
N GLU A 59 3.04 -12.02 -10.22
CA GLU A 59 3.44 -12.78 -11.39
C GLU A 59 2.35 -13.74 -11.85
N PHE A 60 1.63 -14.33 -10.92
CA PHE A 60 0.49 -15.20 -11.23
C PHE A 60 -0.66 -14.42 -11.87
N CYS A 61 -0.94 -13.22 -11.38
CA CYS A 61 -2.10 -12.44 -11.80
C CYS A 61 -1.83 -11.54 -13.00
N GLU A 62 -0.59 -11.12 -13.22
CA GLU A 62 -0.24 -10.14 -14.26
C GLU A 62 -0.74 -10.50 -15.65
N PRO A 63 -0.63 -11.76 -16.12
CA PRO A 63 -1.13 -12.11 -17.46
C PRO A 63 -2.63 -11.86 -17.63
N HIS A 64 -3.38 -11.80 -16.54
CA HIS A 64 -4.82 -11.54 -16.56
C HIS A 64 -5.16 -10.06 -16.48
N LYS A 65 -4.13 -9.19 -16.50
CA LYS A 65 -4.28 -7.73 -16.43
C LYS A 65 -5.15 -7.28 -15.27
N PRO A 66 -4.74 -7.59 -14.01
CA PRO A 66 -5.54 -7.22 -12.85
C PRO A 66 -5.62 -5.72 -12.66
N THR A 67 -6.70 -5.27 -12.04
CA THR A 67 -6.87 -3.90 -11.60
C THR A 67 -6.51 -3.82 -10.12
N ILE A 68 -5.64 -2.89 -9.76
CA ILE A 68 -5.33 -2.64 -8.35
C ILE A 68 -6.49 -1.85 -7.75
N LEU A 69 -7.16 -2.44 -6.78
CA LEU A 69 -8.29 -1.83 -6.09
C LEU A 69 -7.88 -1.54 -4.65
N THR A 70 -7.92 -0.29 -4.25
CA THR A 70 -7.51 0.09 -2.92
C THR A 70 -8.40 1.19 -2.37
N GLY A 71 -8.70 1.12 -1.07
CA GLY A 71 -9.38 2.19 -0.37
C GLY A 71 -8.47 3.40 -0.23
N LEU A 72 -9.05 4.60 -0.19
CA LEU A 72 -8.30 5.84 -0.01
C LEU A 72 -8.64 6.44 1.35
N PRO A 73 -7.63 6.83 2.14
CA PRO A 73 -7.89 7.59 3.36
C PRO A 73 -8.39 8.99 3.01
N MET A 74 -8.87 9.70 4.02
CA MET A 74 -9.25 11.10 3.83
C MET A 74 -8.03 11.93 3.44
N GLY A 75 -8.23 12.87 2.50
CA GLY A 75 -7.16 13.69 1.97
C GLY A 75 -6.67 13.19 0.62
N ASP A 76 -5.88 14.01 -0.05
CA ASP A 76 -5.44 13.77 -1.42
C ASP A 76 -3.97 13.32 -1.52
N TRP A 77 -3.33 13.05 -0.39
CA TRP A 77 -1.91 12.68 -0.36
C TRP A 77 -1.64 11.23 -0.79
N ALA A 78 -2.60 10.33 -0.54
CA ALA A 78 -2.39 8.90 -0.77
C ALA A 78 -2.46 8.45 -2.24
N PRO A 79 -3.37 8.97 -3.09
CA PRO A 79 -3.51 8.45 -4.46
C PRO A 79 -2.21 8.49 -5.26
N ASP A 80 -1.50 9.62 -5.27
CA ASP A 80 -0.27 9.75 -6.02
C ASP A 80 0.83 8.85 -5.47
N GLN A 81 0.93 8.73 -4.15
CA GLN A 81 1.90 7.85 -3.51
C GLN A 81 1.64 6.40 -3.90
N LYS A 82 0.39 5.96 -3.88
CA LYS A 82 0.01 4.60 -4.26
C LYS A 82 0.31 4.31 -5.72
N ARG A 83 0.03 5.26 -6.61
CA ARG A 83 0.35 5.11 -8.04
C ARG A 83 1.85 4.95 -8.27
N ARG A 84 2.65 5.75 -7.60
CA ARG A 84 4.12 5.66 -7.72
C ARG A 84 4.62 4.33 -7.20
N TRP A 85 4.06 3.84 -6.10
CA TRP A 85 4.44 2.54 -5.55
C TRP A 85 4.15 1.42 -6.55
N VAL A 86 2.94 1.42 -7.11
CA VAL A 86 2.53 0.40 -8.09
C VAL A 86 3.44 0.43 -9.30
N ALA A 87 3.73 1.60 -9.84
CA ALA A 87 4.62 1.74 -10.99
C ALA A 87 6.04 1.26 -10.68
N ALA A 88 6.57 1.62 -9.51
CA ALA A 88 7.94 1.28 -9.14
C ALA A 88 8.11 -0.20 -8.81
N MET A 89 7.16 -0.79 -8.08
CA MET A 89 7.30 -2.16 -7.57
C MET A 89 6.75 -3.22 -8.53
N LEU A 90 5.71 -2.88 -9.27
CA LEU A 90 5.01 -3.85 -10.13
C LEU A 90 5.20 -3.54 -11.61
N GLY A 91 5.72 -2.38 -11.96
CA GLY A 91 5.85 -1.97 -13.36
C GLY A 91 4.50 -1.74 -14.05
N ALA A 92 3.43 -1.55 -13.28
CA ALA A 92 2.07 -1.38 -13.79
C ALA A 92 1.63 0.09 -13.71
N HIS A 93 0.66 0.44 -14.53
CA HIS A 93 0.14 1.81 -14.60
C HIS A 93 -1.35 1.87 -14.35
#